data_7ae7d2a9590069874846b2f7ed6f565d
#
_entry.id   7ae7d2a9590069874846b2f7ed6f565d
#
_cell.length_a   1.000
_cell.length_b   1.000
_cell.length_c   1.000
_cell.angle_alpha   90.00
_cell.angle_beta   90.00
_cell.angle_gamma   90.00
#
_symmetry.space_group_name_H-M   'P 1'
#
loop_
_entity.id
_entity.type
_entity.pdbx_description
1 polymer ?
#
loop_
_entity_poly.entity_id
_entity_poly.type
_entity_poly.pdbx_seq_one_letter_code
_entity_poly.pdbx_strand_id
1 'polypeptide(L)'
;NYIDAVDRSAERFASQRDPQETIADTAIRTLNAHQVTVVMANTSDVRRFDPIDKTLSISRYASSATQTFQLLLQLALITQTPLLEATLDLARFQSDEARSIAKVGLANYFAGAALMPYRAFLAAAQETRHDLEILATRFGASLEQVAHRLSTLQRPGEKGIPFFFVRVDQAGTITKRHSATTLQFARYGGACPLWNVHQAFELPGQ
;
A
#
# COMPACT_ATOMS: atom_id res chain seq x y z
N ASN A 1 -9.36 1.53 -6.26
CA ASN A 1 -10.71 1.71 -5.74
C ASN A 1 -10.66 1.96 -4.23
N TYR A 2 -11.54 2.84 -3.71
CA TYR A 2 -11.70 3.10 -2.28
C TYR A 2 -12.47 1.95 -1.60
N ILE A 3 -11.99 1.48 -0.44
CA ILE A 3 -12.59 0.39 0.35
C ILE A 3 -12.86 0.92 1.76
N ASP A 4 -14.09 1.43 2.00
CA ASP A 4 -14.45 2.20 3.19
C ASP A 4 -14.13 1.49 4.51
N ALA A 5 -14.56 0.24 4.67
CA ALA A 5 -14.39 -0.49 5.93
C ALA A 5 -12.90 -0.71 6.28
N VAL A 6 -12.08 -1.05 5.29
CA VAL A 6 -10.64 -1.27 5.48
C VAL A 6 -9.92 0.06 5.72
N ASP A 7 -10.26 1.11 4.99
CA ASP A 7 -9.67 2.44 5.13
C ASP A 7 -9.93 3.03 6.51
N ARG A 8 -11.18 2.98 6.97
CA ARG A 8 -11.55 3.43 8.33
C ARG A 8 -10.90 2.61 9.43
N SER A 9 -10.73 1.32 9.23
CA SER A 9 -10.00 0.48 10.20
C SER A 9 -8.54 0.88 10.27
N ALA A 10 -7.91 1.17 9.15
CA ALA A 10 -6.54 1.65 9.08
C ALA A 10 -6.38 3.04 9.74
N GLU A 11 -7.34 3.97 9.53
CA GLU A 11 -7.35 5.26 10.23
C GLU A 11 -7.45 5.09 11.75
N ARG A 12 -8.36 4.21 12.23
CA ARG A 12 -8.46 3.91 13.66
C ARG A 12 -7.17 3.34 14.24
N PHE A 13 -6.51 2.43 13.52
CA PHE A 13 -5.21 1.92 13.93
C PHE A 13 -4.17 3.04 14.02
N ALA A 14 -4.06 3.87 12.99
CA ALA A 14 -3.11 4.98 12.96
C ALA A 14 -3.37 6.02 14.06
N SER A 15 -4.63 6.21 14.48
CA SER A 15 -4.99 7.13 15.56
C SER A 15 -4.58 6.63 16.97
N GLN A 16 -4.23 5.35 17.10
CA GLN A 16 -3.73 4.77 18.37
C GLN A 16 -2.23 4.99 18.57
N ARG A 17 -1.57 5.64 17.61
CA ARG A 17 -0.16 5.95 17.67
C ARG A 17 0.10 6.99 18.77
N ASP A 18 1.05 6.68 19.65
CA ASP A 18 1.57 7.68 20.58
C ASP A 18 2.27 8.80 19.78
N PRO A 19 2.12 10.09 20.17
CA PRO A 19 2.81 11.20 19.50
C PRO A 19 4.34 11.06 19.41
N GLN A 20 4.94 10.30 20.33
CA GLN A 20 6.40 10.05 20.36
C GLN A 20 6.83 8.81 19.59
N GLU A 21 5.88 7.97 19.16
CA GLU A 21 6.15 6.76 18.39
C GLU A 21 6.05 7.00 16.88
N THR A 22 6.80 6.24 16.11
CA THR A 22 6.54 6.11 14.67
C THR A 22 5.39 5.12 14.43
N ILE A 23 4.82 5.14 13.23
CA ILE A 23 3.80 4.13 12.87
C ILE A 23 4.40 2.70 12.84
N ALA A 24 5.69 2.57 12.56
CA ALA A 24 6.42 1.31 12.64
C ALA A 24 6.51 0.80 14.09
N ASP A 25 6.83 1.67 15.04
CA ASP A 25 6.89 1.31 16.47
C ASP A 25 5.51 0.86 16.97
N THR A 26 4.46 1.58 16.60
CA THR A 26 3.08 1.19 16.90
C THR A 26 2.73 -0.17 16.32
N ALA A 27 3.16 -0.46 15.08
CA ALA A 27 2.95 -1.75 14.43
C ALA A 27 3.69 -2.87 15.17
N ILE A 28 4.96 -2.66 15.53
CA ILE A 28 5.76 -3.63 16.29
C ILE A 28 5.13 -3.89 17.66
N ARG A 29 4.76 -2.86 18.39
CA ARG A 29 4.10 -2.97 19.70
C ARG A 29 2.80 -3.78 19.58
N THR A 30 2.00 -3.52 18.56
CA THR A 30 0.75 -4.24 18.33
C THR A 30 0.99 -5.70 17.95
N LEU A 31 1.97 -5.99 17.09
CA LEU A 31 2.37 -7.35 16.74
C LEU A 31 2.86 -8.13 17.97
N ASN A 32 3.68 -7.51 18.83
CA ASN A 32 4.16 -8.11 20.07
C ASN A 32 3.00 -8.44 21.03
N ALA A 33 1.98 -7.56 21.11
CA ALA A 33 0.77 -7.84 21.91
C ALA A 33 -0.01 -9.07 21.40
N HIS A 34 0.13 -9.41 20.11
CA HIS A 34 -0.41 -10.62 19.49
C HIS A 34 0.59 -11.79 19.51
N GLN A 35 1.62 -11.71 20.34
CA GLN A 35 2.67 -12.74 20.51
C GLN A 35 3.52 -12.96 19.25
N VAL A 36 3.62 -11.97 18.37
CA VAL A 36 4.48 -12.02 17.20
C VAL A 36 5.78 -11.31 17.50
N THR A 37 6.88 -12.03 17.45
CA THR A 37 8.24 -11.48 17.58
C THR A 37 8.69 -10.89 16.24
N VAL A 38 9.09 -9.62 16.24
CA VAL A 38 9.61 -8.96 15.02
C VAL A 38 11.13 -8.95 15.06
N VAL A 39 11.78 -9.42 13.99
CA VAL A 39 13.23 -9.51 13.84
C VAL A 39 13.67 -8.83 12.55
N MET A 40 14.71 -7.98 12.66
CA MET A 40 15.40 -7.44 11.49
C MET A 40 16.47 -8.43 11.04
N ALA A 41 16.27 -9.08 9.91
CA ALA A 41 17.10 -10.17 9.41
C ALA A 41 17.98 -9.78 8.22
N ASN A 42 19.17 -10.41 8.12
CA ASN A 42 20.04 -10.28 6.96
C ASN A 42 19.61 -11.31 5.89
N THR A 43 18.52 -11.03 5.20
CA THR A 43 17.92 -11.91 4.20
C THR A 43 17.53 -11.13 2.95
N SER A 44 17.53 -11.78 1.79
CA SER A 44 17.00 -11.25 0.53
C SER A 44 15.48 -11.19 0.51
N ASP A 45 14.81 -12.03 1.31
CA ASP A 45 13.35 -12.00 1.44
C ASP A 45 12.93 -10.70 2.13
N VAL A 46 12.17 -9.89 1.46
CA VAL A 46 11.70 -8.60 2.02
C VAL A 46 10.94 -8.82 3.33
N ARG A 47 10.14 -9.89 3.40
CA ARG A 47 9.36 -10.29 4.57
C ARG A 47 9.17 -11.80 4.58
N ARG A 48 9.33 -12.41 5.77
CA ARG A 48 9.00 -13.80 6.04
C ARG A 48 8.30 -13.93 7.38
N PHE A 49 7.17 -14.60 7.42
CA PHE A 49 6.45 -14.92 8.65
C PHE A 49 6.43 -16.40 8.89
N ASP A 50 6.89 -16.82 10.06
CA ASP A 50 6.78 -18.19 10.56
C ASP A 50 5.58 -18.28 11.50
N PRO A 51 4.52 -19.02 11.13
CA PRO A 51 3.33 -19.14 11.96
C PRO A 51 3.50 -20.05 13.17
N ILE A 52 4.50 -20.96 13.18
CA ILE A 52 4.77 -21.88 14.28
C ILE A 52 5.46 -21.12 15.41
N ASP A 53 6.57 -20.46 15.10
CA ASP A 53 7.34 -19.68 16.07
C ASP A 53 6.79 -18.26 16.25
N LYS A 54 5.74 -17.91 15.50
CA LYS A 54 5.17 -16.56 15.46
C LYS A 54 6.23 -15.47 15.28
N THR A 55 7.19 -15.72 14.40
CA THR A 55 8.30 -14.80 14.14
C THR A 55 8.13 -14.14 12.78
N LEU A 56 8.16 -12.82 12.79
CA LEU A 56 8.15 -11.98 11.59
C LEU A 56 9.56 -11.46 11.33
N SER A 57 10.20 -11.93 10.27
CA SER A 57 11.48 -11.44 9.79
C SER A 57 11.29 -10.40 8.70
N ILE A 58 11.90 -9.23 8.87
CA ILE A 58 11.93 -8.13 7.89
C ILE A 58 13.37 -7.92 7.44
N SER A 59 13.60 -7.78 6.15
CA SER A 59 14.93 -7.57 5.59
C SER A 59 15.52 -6.23 6.04
N ARG A 60 16.77 -6.27 6.55
CA ARG A 60 17.55 -5.05 6.84
C ARG A 60 17.98 -4.29 5.59
N TYR A 61 18.01 -4.98 4.44
CA TYR A 61 18.41 -4.39 3.15
C TYR A 61 17.27 -3.61 2.47
N ALA A 62 16.02 -3.81 2.93
CA ALA A 62 14.90 -3.04 2.43
C ALA A 62 14.94 -1.60 2.96
N SER A 63 14.44 -0.64 2.17
CA SER A 63 14.29 0.75 2.62
C SER A 63 13.34 0.85 3.82
N SER A 64 13.49 1.88 4.64
CA SER A 64 12.63 2.13 5.80
C SER A 64 11.14 2.18 5.42
N ALA A 65 10.81 2.80 4.29
CA ALA A 65 9.44 2.82 3.76
C ALA A 65 8.91 1.41 3.45
N THR A 66 9.76 0.55 2.88
CA THR A 66 9.40 -0.84 2.60
C THR A 66 9.27 -1.64 3.89
N GLN A 67 10.18 -1.50 4.84
CA GLN A 67 10.13 -2.17 6.14
C GLN A 67 8.84 -1.83 6.89
N THR A 68 8.52 -0.55 7.02
CA THR A 68 7.30 -0.07 7.67
C THR A 68 6.05 -0.63 6.99
N PHE A 69 6.02 -0.61 5.66
CA PHE A 69 4.89 -1.14 4.90
C PHE A 69 4.70 -2.65 5.13
N GLN A 70 5.78 -3.43 5.18
CA GLN A 70 5.71 -4.87 5.41
C GLN A 70 5.26 -5.21 6.84
N LEU A 71 5.67 -4.40 7.84
CA LEU A 71 5.14 -4.50 9.21
C LEU A 71 3.63 -4.30 9.25
N LEU A 72 3.13 -3.22 8.63
CA LEU A 72 1.70 -2.90 8.57
C LEU A 72 0.90 -3.94 7.79
N LEU A 73 1.48 -4.50 6.71
CA LEU A 73 0.86 -5.57 5.95
C LEU A 73 0.70 -6.84 6.78
N GLN A 74 1.75 -7.27 7.49
CA GLN A 74 1.66 -8.44 8.35
C GLN A 74 0.72 -8.22 9.54
N LEU A 75 0.73 -7.02 10.10
CA LEU A 75 -0.22 -6.62 11.13
C LEU A 75 -1.65 -6.79 10.63
N ALA A 76 -1.97 -6.30 9.44
CA ALA A 76 -3.30 -6.45 8.84
C ALA A 76 -3.71 -7.92 8.70
N LEU A 77 -2.80 -8.78 8.22
CA LEU A 77 -3.06 -10.21 8.06
C LEU A 77 -3.31 -10.93 9.39
N ILE A 78 -2.78 -10.42 10.51
CA ILE A 78 -2.94 -11.01 11.84
C ILE A 78 -4.16 -10.42 12.56
N THR A 79 -4.25 -9.09 12.61
CA THR A 79 -5.21 -8.39 13.47
C THR A 79 -6.53 -8.03 12.79
N GLN A 80 -6.54 -7.95 11.45
CA GLN A 80 -7.71 -7.54 10.67
C GLN A 80 -8.37 -8.71 9.92
N THR A 81 -7.98 -9.95 10.20
CA THR A 81 -8.51 -11.14 9.50
C THR A 81 -10.04 -11.15 9.42
N PRO A 82 -10.82 -10.90 10.50
CA PRO A 82 -12.29 -10.91 10.40
C PRO A 82 -12.81 -9.85 9.42
N LEU A 83 -12.23 -8.65 9.40
CA LEU A 83 -12.61 -7.56 8.49
C LEU A 83 -12.25 -7.91 7.04
N LEU A 84 -11.05 -8.47 6.83
CA LEU A 84 -10.60 -8.87 5.49
C LEU A 84 -11.50 -9.97 4.93
N GLU A 85 -11.80 -11.00 5.72
CA GLU A 85 -12.70 -12.09 5.30
C GLU A 85 -14.11 -11.58 5.01
N ALA A 86 -14.70 -10.77 5.89
CA ALA A 86 -16.02 -10.17 5.65
C ALA A 86 -16.04 -9.31 4.38
N THR A 87 -14.94 -8.61 4.07
CA THR A 87 -14.82 -7.83 2.83
C THR A 87 -14.73 -8.73 1.61
N LEU A 88 -14.02 -9.86 1.71
CA LEU A 88 -13.90 -10.85 0.64
C LEU A 88 -15.21 -11.58 0.37
N ASP A 89 -16.03 -11.81 1.39
CA ASP A 89 -17.34 -12.47 1.26
C ASP A 89 -18.34 -11.65 0.44
N LEU A 90 -18.11 -10.33 0.29
CA LEU A 90 -18.92 -9.49 -0.60
C LEU A 90 -18.60 -9.72 -2.10
N ALA A 91 -17.51 -10.40 -2.40
CA ALA A 91 -17.09 -10.71 -3.77
C ALA A 91 -17.21 -12.21 -4.04
N ARG A 92 -17.52 -12.57 -5.30
CA ARG A 92 -17.54 -13.97 -5.75
C ARG A 92 -16.19 -14.31 -6.36
N PHE A 93 -15.41 -15.16 -5.70
CA PHE A 93 -14.15 -15.68 -6.21
C PHE A 93 -14.37 -17.00 -6.92
N GLN A 94 -13.63 -17.23 -8.00
CA GLN A 94 -13.70 -18.47 -8.79
C GLN A 94 -12.81 -19.60 -8.22
N SER A 95 -11.84 -19.23 -7.35
CA SER A 95 -10.93 -20.16 -6.69
C SER A 95 -10.43 -19.62 -5.35
N ASP A 96 -9.96 -20.53 -4.49
CA ASP A 96 -9.32 -20.18 -3.20
C ASP A 96 -8.02 -19.42 -3.39
N GLU A 97 -7.30 -19.67 -4.48
CA GLU A 97 -6.10 -18.92 -4.85
C GLU A 97 -6.42 -17.47 -5.15
N ALA A 98 -7.46 -17.21 -5.95
CA ALA A 98 -7.91 -15.83 -6.24
C ALA A 98 -8.35 -15.12 -4.97
N ARG A 99 -9.04 -15.82 -4.06
CA ARG A 99 -9.42 -15.28 -2.74
C ARG A 99 -8.19 -14.96 -1.90
N SER A 100 -7.20 -15.82 -1.85
CA SER A 100 -5.96 -15.62 -1.10
C SER A 100 -5.17 -14.42 -1.62
N ILE A 101 -5.05 -14.28 -2.94
CA ILE A 101 -4.41 -13.11 -3.57
C ILE A 101 -5.18 -11.82 -3.22
N ALA A 102 -6.49 -11.86 -3.28
CA ALA A 102 -7.33 -10.72 -2.91
C ALA A 102 -7.19 -10.34 -1.43
N LYS A 103 -7.04 -11.32 -0.53
CA LYS A 103 -6.76 -11.08 0.90
C LYS A 103 -5.47 -10.31 1.11
N VAL A 104 -4.40 -10.73 0.44
CA VAL A 104 -3.12 -9.99 0.46
C VAL A 104 -3.29 -8.59 -0.15
N GLY A 105 -4.11 -8.44 -1.19
CA GLY A 105 -4.46 -7.15 -1.78
C GLY A 105 -5.14 -6.21 -0.78
N LEU A 106 -6.10 -6.71 0.00
CA LEU A 106 -6.76 -5.94 1.07
C LEU A 106 -5.79 -5.58 2.21
N ALA A 107 -4.89 -6.49 2.58
CA ALA A 107 -3.85 -6.22 3.58
C ALA A 107 -2.86 -5.15 3.09
N ASN A 108 -2.48 -5.17 1.82
CA ASN A 108 -1.69 -4.09 1.19
C ASN A 108 -2.44 -2.76 1.21
N TYR A 109 -3.75 -2.79 0.95
CA TYR A 109 -4.59 -1.60 1.03
C TYR A 109 -4.59 -1.02 2.45
N PHE A 110 -4.82 -1.87 3.46
CA PHE A 110 -4.76 -1.48 4.86
C PHE A 110 -3.40 -0.86 5.22
N ALA A 111 -2.30 -1.49 4.83
CA ALA A 111 -0.95 -1.00 5.10
C ALA A 111 -0.74 0.42 4.53
N GLY A 112 -1.13 0.65 3.28
CA GLY A 112 -1.05 1.97 2.66
C GLY A 112 -1.94 3.01 3.35
N ALA A 113 -3.14 2.61 3.77
CA ALA A 113 -4.08 3.48 4.47
C ALA A 113 -3.66 3.79 5.92
N ALA A 114 -3.00 2.86 6.60
CA ALA A 114 -2.45 3.07 7.94
C ALA A 114 -1.20 3.96 7.91
N LEU A 115 -0.34 3.77 6.90
CA LEU A 115 0.84 4.61 6.68
C LEU A 115 0.45 6.05 6.31
N MET A 116 -0.59 6.20 5.49
CA MET A 116 -1.10 7.48 4.98
C MET A 116 -2.59 7.63 5.29
N PRO A 117 -2.97 7.97 6.57
CA PRO A 117 -4.37 8.06 7.00
C PRO A 117 -5.15 9.05 6.13
N TYR A 118 -6.39 8.71 5.81
CA TYR A 118 -7.17 9.37 4.74
C TYR A 118 -7.16 10.89 4.83
N ARG A 119 -7.67 11.45 5.93
CA ARG A 119 -7.81 12.91 6.07
C ARG A 119 -6.49 13.64 6.14
N ALA A 120 -5.53 13.09 6.89
CA ALA A 120 -4.19 13.68 7.00
C ALA A 120 -3.48 13.68 5.64
N PHE A 121 -3.60 12.59 4.90
CA PHE A 121 -2.98 12.48 3.58
C PHE A 121 -3.68 13.36 2.53
N LEU A 122 -5.02 13.41 2.54
CA LEU A 122 -5.78 14.29 1.63
C LEU A 122 -5.43 15.77 1.86
N ALA A 123 -5.38 16.21 3.12
CA ALA A 123 -5.01 17.59 3.46
C ALA A 123 -3.57 17.91 3.02
N ALA A 124 -2.62 17.00 3.30
CA ALA A 124 -1.24 17.15 2.85
C ALA A 124 -1.11 17.20 1.33
N ALA A 125 -1.85 16.34 0.62
CA ALA A 125 -1.84 16.32 -0.84
C ALA A 125 -2.35 17.65 -1.44
N GLN A 126 -3.39 18.23 -0.86
CA GLN A 126 -3.90 19.55 -1.28
C GLN A 126 -2.91 20.67 -0.98
N GLU A 127 -2.33 20.67 0.23
CA GLU A 127 -1.32 21.64 0.66
C GLU A 127 -0.09 21.65 -0.25
N THR A 128 0.42 20.47 -0.61
CA THR A 128 1.62 20.31 -1.44
C THR A 128 1.32 20.30 -2.95
N ARG A 129 0.09 20.58 -3.37
CA ARG A 129 -0.35 20.49 -4.76
C ARG A 129 -0.04 19.12 -5.39
N HIS A 130 -0.17 18.07 -4.58
CA HIS A 130 0.08 16.67 -4.96
C HIS A 130 1.53 16.36 -5.36
N ASP A 131 2.50 17.09 -4.83
CA ASP A 131 3.92 16.79 -5.00
C ASP A 131 4.24 15.44 -4.34
N LEU A 132 4.65 14.46 -5.16
CA LEU A 132 4.87 13.09 -4.72
C LEU A 132 6.08 12.95 -3.80
N GLU A 133 7.14 13.72 -4.03
CA GLU A 133 8.39 13.63 -3.26
C GLU A 133 8.20 14.23 -1.86
N ILE A 134 7.51 15.37 -1.78
CA ILE A 134 7.16 15.98 -0.49
C ILE A 134 6.25 15.05 0.31
N LEU A 135 5.24 14.47 -0.32
CA LEU A 135 4.34 13.51 0.32
C LEU A 135 5.09 12.25 0.78
N ALA A 136 5.96 11.70 -0.06
CA ALA A 136 6.78 10.53 0.27
C ALA A 136 7.64 10.79 1.51
N THR A 137 8.31 11.94 1.55
CA THR A 137 9.13 12.37 2.69
C THR A 137 8.27 12.55 3.95
N ARG A 138 7.14 13.26 3.84
CA ARG A 138 6.26 13.59 4.98
C ARG A 138 5.66 12.36 5.66
N PHE A 139 5.34 11.32 4.88
CA PHE A 139 4.73 10.09 5.38
C PHE A 139 5.70 8.91 5.52
N GLY A 140 6.98 9.09 5.19
CA GLY A 140 7.96 8.00 5.20
C GLY A 140 7.59 6.87 4.23
N ALA A 141 6.98 7.22 3.11
CA ALA A 141 6.49 6.30 2.08
C ALA A 141 7.36 6.35 0.83
N SER A 142 7.28 5.31 -0.03
CA SER A 142 7.86 5.38 -1.36
C SER A 142 6.97 6.16 -2.33
N LEU A 143 7.54 6.67 -3.43
CA LEU A 143 6.77 7.34 -4.49
C LEU A 143 5.64 6.45 -5.03
N GLU A 144 5.90 5.14 -5.17
CA GLU A 144 4.89 4.17 -5.61
C GLU A 144 3.74 4.06 -4.60
N GLN A 145 4.05 4.02 -3.29
CA GLN A 145 3.03 3.97 -2.24
C GLN A 145 2.17 5.23 -2.22
N VAL A 146 2.79 6.41 -2.37
CA VAL A 146 2.10 7.70 -2.49
C VAL A 146 1.18 7.73 -3.71
N ALA A 147 1.69 7.39 -4.89
CA ALA A 147 0.91 7.35 -6.13
C ALA A 147 -0.29 6.39 -6.05
N HIS A 148 -0.07 5.21 -5.46
CA HIS A 148 -1.15 4.26 -5.20
C HIS A 148 -2.17 4.85 -4.22
N ARG A 149 -1.73 5.48 -3.12
CA ARG A 149 -2.63 6.08 -2.14
C ARG A 149 -3.47 7.20 -2.74
N LEU A 150 -2.90 8.08 -3.56
CA LEU A 150 -3.64 9.11 -4.29
C LEU A 150 -4.77 8.52 -5.14
N SER A 151 -4.52 7.37 -5.78
CA SER A 151 -5.56 6.69 -6.58
C SER A 151 -6.72 6.11 -5.73
N THR A 152 -6.57 6.04 -4.41
CA THR A 152 -7.61 5.53 -3.49
C THR A 152 -8.39 6.62 -2.76
N LEU A 153 -8.05 7.89 -2.93
CA LEU A 153 -8.73 9.02 -2.29
C LEU A 153 -10.11 9.30 -2.90
N GLN A 154 -11.02 8.32 -2.80
CA GLN A 154 -12.36 8.37 -3.41
C GLN A 154 -13.48 8.13 -2.38
N ARG A 155 -13.28 8.54 -1.12
CA ARG A 155 -14.30 8.46 -0.05
C ARG A 155 -15.49 9.35 -0.42
N PRO A 156 -16.73 8.85 -0.36
CA PRO A 156 -17.92 9.69 -0.58
C PRO A 156 -17.94 10.89 0.37
N GLY A 157 -18.17 12.09 -0.18
CA GLY A 157 -18.17 13.34 0.57
C GLY A 157 -16.79 13.97 0.85
N GLU A 158 -15.71 13.22 0.70
CA GLU A 158 -14.32 13.68 0.95
C GLU A 158 -13.38 13.22 -0.18
N LYS A 159 -13.79 13.37 -1.44
CA LYS A 159 -13.00 12.92 -2.59
C LYS A 159 -11.81 13.82 -2.86
N GLY A 160 -10.66 13.20 -3.11
CA GLY A 160 -9.52 13.85 -3.73
C GLY A 160 -9.64 13.91 -5.25
N ILE A 161 -8.62 14.44 -5.90
CA ILE A 161 -8.49 14.41 -7.37
C ILE A 161 -8.41 12.93 -7.81
N PRO A 162 -9.13 12.53 -8.85
CA PRO A 162 -9.06 11.18 -9.36
C PRO A 162 -7.75 10.96 -10.13
N PHE A 163 -6.84 10.18 -9.54
CA PHE A 163 -5.59 9.77 -10.14
C PHE A 163 -5.69 8.39 -10.78
N PHE A 164 -4.91 8.17 -11.83
CA PHE A 164 -4.50 6.85 -12.24
C PHE A 164 -3.00 6.69 -12.03
N PHE A 165 -2.56 5.47 -11.76
CA PHE A 165 -1.17 5.11 -11.57
C PHE A 165 -0.83 3.88 -12.41
N VAL A 166 0.28 3.95 -13.12
CA VAL A 166 0.81 2.86 -13.94
C VAL A 166 2.28 2.69 -13.66
N ARG A 167 2.72 1.46 -13.39
CA ARG A 167 4.12 1.10 -13.35
C ARG A 167 4.45 0.26 -14.58
N VAL A 168 5.46 0.70 -15.32
CA VAL A 168 5.99 0.00 -16.49
C VAL A 168 7.44 -0.41 -16.26
N ASP A 169 7.85 -1.52 -16.84
CA ASP A 169 9.24 -1.94 -16.89
C ASP A 169 9.95 -1.35 -18.13
N GLN A 170 11.25 -1.60 -18.23
CA GLN A 170 12.09 -1.11 -19.34
C GLN A 170 11.63 -1.65 -20.71
N ALA A 171 10.95 -2.81 -20.76
CA ALA A 171 10.38 -3.36 -21.98
C ALA A 171 9.04 -2.70 -22.36
N GLY A 172 8.54 -1.73 -21.54
CA GLY A 172 7.25 -1.09 -21.74
C GLY A 172 6.05 -1.93 -21.24
N THR A 173 6.31 -3.03 -20.50
CA THR A 173 5.25 -3.89 -19.97
C THR A 173 4.62 -3.23 -18.74
N ILE A 174 3.30 -3.14 -18.73
CA ILE A 174 2.56 -2.64 -17.55
C ILE A 174 2.60 -3.70 -16.44
N THR A 175 3.38 -3.46 -15.40
CA THR A 175 3.55 -4.37 -14.26
C THR A 175 2.57 -4.07 -13.12
N LYS A 176 2.02 -2.85 -13.07
CA LYS A 176 1.01 -2.45 -12.06
C LYS A 176 0.13 -1.34 -12.62
N ARG A 177 -1.17 -1.43 -12.35
CA ARG A 177 -2.15 -0.43 -12.77
C ARG A 177 -3.22 -0.22 -11.71
N HIS A 178 -3.42 1.03 -11.32
CA HIS A 178 -4.54 1.47 -10.46
C HIS A 178 -5.17 2.73 -11.07
N SER A 179 -6.48 2.81 -11.05
CA SER A 179 -7.19 3.98 -11.56
C SER A 179 -8.40 4.31 -10.71
N ALA A 180 -8.52 5.57 -10.34
CA ALA A 180 -9.74 6.19 -9.83
C ALA A 180 -10.49 6.97 -10.90
N THR A 181 -9.99 6.95 -12.14
CA THR A 181 -10.57 7.66 -13.29
C THR A 181 -11.38 6.72 -14.17
N THR A 182 -12.20 7.28 -15.05
CA THR A 182 -12.90 6.54 -16.12
C THR A 182 -11.97 6.18 -17.29
N LEU A 183 -10.72 6.66 -17.25
CA LEU A 183 -9.73 6.34 -18.27
C LEU A 183 -9.42 4.84 -18.28
N GLN A 184 -9.77 4.19 -19.36
CA GLN A 184 -9.44 2.78 -19.60
C GLN A 184 -8.24 2.72 -20.53
N PHE A 185 -7.05 2.37 -19.99
CA PHE A 185 -5.99 1.87 -20.85
C PHE A 185 -6.47 0.58 -21.52
N ALA A 186 -6.13 0.40 -22.79
CA ALA A 186 -6.61 -0.70 -23.60
C ALA A 186 -6.68 -2.03 -22.81
N ARG A 187 -7.83 -2.65 -22.82
CA ARG A 187 -8.04 -3.97 -22.20
C ARG A 187 -7.33 -5.07 -22.97
N TYR A 188 -7.07 -4.82 -24.26
CA TYR A 188 -6.45 -5.74 -25.22
C TYR A 188 -5.51 -4.94 -26.09
N GLY A 189 -4.24 -5.34 -26.15
CA GLY A 189 -3.20 -4.71 -26.99
C GLY A 189 -2.02 -4.19 -26.17
N GLY A 190 -0.86 -4.17 -26.82
CA GLY A 190 0.38 -3.65 -26.27
C GLY A 190 0.32 -2.14 -25.99
N ALA A 191 1.29 -1.63 -25.24
CA ALA A 191 1.48 -0.20 -25.04
C ALA A 191 1.61 0.49 -26.41
N CYS A 192 1.05 1.71 -26.53
CA CYS A 192 1.21 2.51 -27.73
C CYS A 192 2.73 2.69 -28.03
N PRO A 193 3.23 2.35 -29.22
CA PRO A 193 4.64 2.49 -29.54
C PRO A 193 5.14 3.95 -29.50
N LEU A 194 4.24 4.91 -29.53
CA LEU A 194 4.53 6.36 -29.40
C LEU A 194 4.45 6.85 -27.94
N TRP A 195 4.35 5.93 -26.98
CA TRP A 195 4.25 6.33 -25.59
C TRP A 195 5.60 6.85 -25.07
N ASN A 196 5.60 8.04 -24.49
CA ASN A 196 6.78 8.68 -23.91
C ASN A 196 7.44 7.88 -22.76
N VAL A 197 6.80 6.81 -22.28
CA VAL A 197 7.40 5.84 -21.37
C VAL A 197 8.73 5.28 -21.87
N HIS A 198 8.85 5.01 -23.17
CA HIS A 198 10.11 4.51 -23.75
C HIS A 198 11.22 5.57 -23.66
N GLN A 199 10.88 6.83 -23.88
CA GLN A 199 11.82 7.95 -23.77
C GLN A 199 12.31 8.17 -22.33
N ALA A 200 11.44 7.91 -21.34
CA ALA A 200 11.81 8.04 -19.93
C ALA A 200 12.91 7.06 -19.47
N PHE A 201 13.02 5.90 -20.14
CA PHE A 201 14.12 4.95 -19.88
C PHE A 201 15.41 5.31 -20.64
N GLU A 202 15.32 6.02 -21.77
CA GLU A 202 16.46 6.48 -22.53
C GLU A 202 17.10 7.73 -21.93
N LEU A 203 16.30 8.58 -21.29
CA LEU A 203 16.72 9.86 -20.71
C LEU A 203 16.30 9.95 -19.22
N PRO A 204 16.90 9.14 -18.33
CA PRO A 204 16.57 9.16 -16.92
C PRO A 204 16.96 10.50 -16.29
N GLY A 205 16.00 11.20 -15.73
CA GLY A 205 16.20 12.48 -15.02
C GLY A 205 15.78 13.74 -15.80
N GLN A 206 15.07 13.58 -16.89
CA GLN A 206 14.37 14.68 -17.57
C GLN A 206 12.87 14.66 -17.29
#